data_2e48f8ec30d0a49a2d49313474c5a49d
#
_entry.id   2e48f8ec30d0a49a2d49313474c5a49d
#
_cell.length_a   1.000
_cell.length_b   1.000
_cell.length_c   1.000
_cell.angle_alpha   90.00
_cell.angle_beta   90.00
_cell.angle_gamma   90.00
#
_symmetry.space_group_name_H-M   'P 1'
#
loop_
_entity.id
_entity.type
_entity.pdbx_description
1 polymer ?
#
loop_
_entity_poly.entity_id
_entity_poly.type
_entity_poly.pdbx_seq_one_letter_code
_entity_poly.pdbx_strand_id
1 'polypeptide(L)'
;GKNDYEFLPNGSYQWTAKKYESKLQNLSKVLGSLSRDLVPEGPAFIGVAEAENSRVLEDLVKQPAISNYEFVHYEGPDRRGIDCALLYDPKQFSVTHSKLVLSTPFEGDTVHLTRGFLIVDGQLAGERVCVIVNHWPSRGAKSPVRVHAARQVKALKDSLMRSDKKLKLIVMGDMNDDPM
;
A
#
# COMPACT_ATOMS: atom_id res chain seq x y z
N GLY A 1 15.65 7.56 5.39
CA GLY A 1 15.86 7.49 6.86
C GLY A 1 17.29 7.92 7.26
N LYS A 2 17.56 8.08 8.54
CA LYS A 2 18.88 8.54 9.01
C LYS A 2 20.05 7.59 8.72
N ASN A 3 19.80 6.39 8.23
CA ASN A 3 20.81 5.33 8.00
C ASN A 3 20.79 4.77 6.55
N ASP A 4 20.28 5.54 5.58
CA ASP A 4 20.15 5.07 4.20
C ASP A 4 21.36 5.44 3.33
N TYR A 5 22.54 5.57 3.94
CA TYR A 5 23.78 5.93 3.23
C TYR A 5 24.13 4.96 2.09
N GLU A 6 23.74 3.69 2.23
CA GLU A 6 23.95 2.66 1.21
C GLU A 6 23.15 2.93 -0.08
N PHE A 7 22.01 3.62 0.03
CA PHE A 7 21.15 4.01 -1.09
C PHE A 7 21.47 5.39 -1.67
N LEU A 8 22.52 6.05 -1.22
CA LEU A 8 22.96 7.28 -1.85
C LEU A 8 23.67 7.00 -3.19
N PRO A 9 23.77 7.99 -4.10
CA PRO A 9 24.48 7.82 -5.38
C PRO A 9 25.93 7.35 -5.24
N ASN A 10 26.58 7.72 -4.12
CA ASN A 10 27.94 7.32 -3.75
C ASN A 10 27.97 6.17 -2.70
N GLY A 11 26.83 5.65 -2.32
CA GLY A 11 26.71 4.51 -1.40
C GLY A 11 26.94 3.16 -2.09
N SER A 12 26.89 2.08 -1.33
CA SER A 12 27.18 0.71 -1.82
C SER A 12 26.23 0.27 -2.94
N TYR A 13 24.96 0.69 -2.92
CA TYR A 13 23.98 0.39 -3.96
C TYR A 13 24.02 1.37 -5.13
N GLN A 14 24.78 2.48 -5.01
CA GLN A 14 24.90 3.51 -6.05
C GLN A 14 23.54 3.90 -6.63
N TRP A 15 22.58 4.31 -5.75
CA TRP A 15 21.24 4.64 -6.13
C TRP A 15 21.19 6.00 -6.84
N THR A 16 21.50 5.98 -8.13
CA THR A 16 21.55 7.16 -8.99
C THR A 16 20.19 7.50 -9.58
N ALA A 17 20.02 8.74 -10.06
CA ALA A 17 18.82 9.16 -10.79
C ALA A 17 18.49 8.22 -11.97
N LYS A 18 19.50 7.73 -12.68
CA LYS A 18 19.31 6.76 -13.77
C LYS A 18 18.71 5.44 -13.28
N LYS A 19 19.15 4.93 -12.13
CA LYS A 19 18.56 3.71 -11.53
C LYS A 19 17.12 3.96 -11.09
N TYR A 20 16.85 5.10 -10.48
CA TYR A 20 15.51 5.50 -10.06
C TYR A 20 14.56 5.56 -11.26
N GLU A 21 14.94 6.26 -12.31
CA GLU A 21 14.15 6.40 -13.53
C GLU A 21 13.90 5.05 -14.23
N SER A 22 14.93 4.21 -14.32
CA SER A 22 14.80 2.85 -14.85
C SER A 22 13.84 2.00 -14.01
N LYS A 23 13.86 2.13 -12.67
CA LYS A 23 12.92 1.43 -11.79
C LYS A 23 11.48 1.90 -12.02
N LEU A 24 11.24 3.21 -12.11
CA LEU A 24 9.90 3.76 -12.40
C LEU A 24 9.36 3.22 -13.73
N GLN A 25 10.18 3.25 -14.79
CA GLN A 25 9.80 2.73 -16.11
C GLN A 25 9.46 1.23 -16.06
N ASN A 26 10.27 0.43 -15.36
CA ASN A 26 10.04 -1.01 -15.26
C ASN A 26 8.79 -1.31 -14.42
N LEU A 27 8.60 -0.65 -13.29
CA LEU A 27 7.40 -0.80 -12.46
C LEU A 27 6.15 -0.40 -13.24
N SER A 28 6.17 0.73 -13.94
CA SER A 28 5.01 1.18 -14.71
C SER A 28 4.62 0.19 -15.81
N LYS A 29 5.59 -0.43 -16.49
CA LYS A 29 5.33 -1.48 -17.48
C LYS A 29 4.64 -2.69 -16.84
N VAL A 30 5.15 -3.16 -15.70
CA VAL A 30 4.56 -4.29 -14.97
C VAL A 30 3.16 -3.95 -14.52
N LEU A 31 2.97 -2.81 -13.84
CA LEU A 31 1.66 -2.38 -13.35
C LEU A 31 0.67 -2.17 -14.49
N GLY A 32 1.11 -1.56 -15.59
CA GLY A 32 0.28 -1.33 -16.77
C GLY A 32 -0.11 -2.61 -17.54
N SER A 33 0.58 -3.73 -17.29
CA SER A 33 0.26 -5.04 -17.88
C SER A 33 -0.61 -5.92 -17.00
N LEU A 34 -0.85 -5.52 -15.73
CA LEU A 34 -1.62 -6.34 -14.80
C LEU A 34 -3.03 -6.61 -15.32
N SER A 35 -3.42 -7.89 -15.32
CA SER A 35 -4.78 -8.39 -15.62
C SER A 35 -5.39 -7.88 -16.92
N ARG A 36 -4.60 -7.43 -17.89
CA ARG A 36 -5.09 -6.92 -19.18
C ARG A 36 -5.78 -7.98 -20.02
N ASP A 37 -5.48 -9.25 -19.80
CA ASP A 37 -6.14 -10.41 -20.38
C ASP A 37 -7.56 -10.62 -19.86
N LEU A 38 -7.85 -10.18 -18.64
CA LEU A 38 -9.17 -10.27 -17.98
C LEU A 38 -9.94 -8.94 -18.04
N VAL A 39 -9.23 -7.83 -17.85
CA VAL A 39 -9.78 -6.47 -17.82
C VAL A 39 -8.93 -5.59 -18.75
N PRO A 40 -9.38 -5.32 -19.99
CA PRO A 40 -8.60 -4.54 -20.97
C PRO A 40 -8.14 -3.17 -20.49
N GLU A 41 -8.95 -2.50 -19.68
CA GLU A 41 -8.64 -1.20 -19.07
C GLU A 41 -7.62 -1.30 -17.93
N GLY A 42 -7.31 -2.52 -17.46
CA GLY A 42 -6.50 -2.81 -16.28
C GLY A 42 -7.33 -2.78 -15.00
N PRO A 43 -6.72 -3.17 -13.86
CA PRO A 43 -7.42 -3.24 -12.58
C PRO A 43 -7.92 -1.86 -12.14
N ALA A 44 -9.10 -1.82 -11.51
CA ALA A 44 -9.69 -0.58 -11.01
C ALA A 44 -8.83 0.07 -9.92
N PHE A 45 -8.09 -0.73 -9.16
CA PHE A 45 -7.11 -0.25 -8.17
C PHE A 45 -6.02 -1.30 -7.92
N ILE A 46 -4.86 -0.83 -7.45
CA ILE A 46 -3.65 -1.63 -7.14
C ILE A 46 -3.13 -1.19 -5.79
N GLY A 47 -3.09 -2.10 -4.82
CA GLY A 47 -2.41 -1.87 -3.54
C GLY A 47 -0.90 -2.03 -3.71
N VAL A 48 -0.13 -1.07 -3.21
CA VAL A 48 1.33 -1.11 -3.21
C VAL A 48 1.87 -0.95 -1.79
N ALA A 49 2.99 -1.58 -1.52
CA ALA A 49 3.74 -1.47 -0.27
C ALA A 49 5.15 -0.96 -0.55
N GLU A 50 5.82 -0.47 0.50
CA GLU A 50 7.17 0.07 0.43
C GLU A 50 7.32 1.33 -0.44
N ALA A 51 6.25 2.13 -0.55
CA ALA A 51 6.35 3.47 -1.09
C ALA A 51 7.08 4.38 -0.10
N GLU A 52 8.14 5.07 -0.55
CA GLU A 52 8.95 5.92 0.33
C GLU A 52 8.24 7.24 0.69
N ASN A 53 7.52 7.82 -0.27
CA ASN A 53 6.82 9.10 -0.08
C ASN A 53 5.88 9.38 -1.27
N SER A 54 5.08 10.43 -1.15
CA SER A 54 4.16 10.87 -2.21
C SER A 54 4.86 11.20 -3.52
N ARG A 55 6.08 11.78 -3.48
CA ARG A 55 6.83 12.14 -4.69
C ARG A 55 7.15 10.92 -5.57
N VAL A 56 7.53 9.81 -4.97
CA VAL A 56 7.80 8.56 -5.71
C VAL A 56 6.54 8.09 -6.43
N LEU A 57 5.38 8.20 -5.80
CA LEU A 57 4.09 7.84 -6.39
C LEU A 57 3.68 8.81 -7.50
N GLU A 58 3.88 10.11 -7.29
CA GLU A 58 3.67 11.13 -8.34
C GLU A 58 4.50 10.86 -9.58
N ASP A 59 5.79 10.54 -9.40
CA ASP A 59 6.68 10.22 -10.52
C ASP A 59 6.30 8.89 -11.19
N LEU A 60 5.78 7.95 -10.42
CA LEU A 60 5.32 6.65 -10.92
C LEU A 60 4.06 6.79 -11.79
N VAL A 61 3.02 7.50 -11.32
CA VAL A 61 1.77 7.68 -12.08
C VAL A 61 1.92 8.60 -13.29
N LYS A 62 3.00 9.39 -13.39
CA LYS A 62 3.36 10.14 -14.61
C LYS A 62 3.89 9.24 -15.73
N GLN A 63 4.25 7.98 -15.43
CA GLN A 63 4.76 7.07 -16.46
C GLN A 63 3.63 6.68 -17.44
N PRO A 64 3.90 6.68 -18.76
CA PRO A 64 2.85 6.51 -19.78
C PRO A 64 1.98 5.25 -19.62
N ALA A 65 2.56 4.14 -19.13
CA ALA A 65 1.85 2.87 -19.02
C ALA A 65 0.75 2.84 -17.95
N ILE A 66 0.77 3.78 -16.99
CA ILE A 66 -0.18 3.87 -15.87
C ILE A 66 -0.64 5.30 -15.60
N SER A 67 -0.53 6.20 -16.59
CA SER A 67 -0.91 7.61 -16.46
C SER A 67 -2.42 7.85 -16.27
N ASN A 68 -3.22 6.79 -16.36
CA ASN A 68 -4.65 6.80 -16.03
C ASN A 68 -4.91 6.59 -14.52
N TYR A 69 -3.88 6.29 -13.72
CA TYR A 69 -4.04 6.08 -12.28
C TYR A 69 -3.75 7.37 -11.50
N GLU A 70 -4.53 7.55 -10.46
CA GLU A 70 -4.26 8.44 -9.33
C GLU A 70 -3.83 7.60 -8.12
N PHE A 71 -3.50 8.22 -6.99
CA PHE A 71 -3.12 7.47 -5.80
C PHE A 71 -3.67 8.09 -4.51
N VAL A 72 -3.82 7.22 -3.50
CA VAL A 72 -4.04 7.60 -2.10
C VAL A 72 -2.84 7.15 -1.31
N HIS A 73 -2.24 8.06 -0.56
CA HIS A 73 -1.08 7.82 0.28
C HIS A 73 -1.11 8.71 1.53
N TYR A 74 -0.58 8.19 2.62
CA TYR A 74 -0.35 8.93 3.87
C TYR A 74 1.02 8.56 4.42
N GLU A 75 1.78 9.55 4.85
CA GLU A 75 3.03 9.35 5.57
C GLU A 75 2.73 8.68 6.91
N GLY A 76 3.37 7.56 7.16
CA GLY A 76 3.23 6.76 8.37
C GLY A 76 4.42 6.91 9.33
N PRO A 77 4.33 6.31 10.51
CA PRO A 77 5.38 6.39 11.53
C PRO A 77 6.52 5.37 11.36
N ASP A 78 6.55 4.60 10.26
CA ASP A 78 7.62 3.60 10.05
C ASP A 78 8.99 4.30 9.99
N ARG A 79 9.93 3.83 10.79
CA ARG A 79 11.28 4.43 10.91
C ARG A 79 12.09 4.38 9.61
N ARG A 80 11.76 3.48 8.70
CA ARG A 80 12.38 3.37 7.37
C ARG A 80 11.78 4.34 6.37
N GLY A 81 10.67 5.02 6.72
CA GLY A 81 9.94 5.91 5.83
C GLY A 81 9.34 5.16 4.64
N ILE A 82 8.72 4.01 4.90
CA ILE A 82 8.03 3.22 3.87
C ILE A 82 6.58 2.99 4.25
N ASP A 83 5.68 3.22 3.31
CA ASP A 83 4.25 3.24 3.53
C ASP A 83 3.48 2.37 2.54
N CYS A 84 2.18 2.22 2.79
CA CYS A 84 1.24 1.66 1.83
C CYS A 84 0.60 2.77 1.00
N ALA A 85 0.28 2.46 -0.26
CA ALA A 85 -0.52 3.32 -1.10
C ALA A 85 -1.54 2.50 -1.90
N LEU A 86 -2.57 3.16 -2.39
CA LEU A 86 -3.53 2.61 -3.34
C LEU A 86 -3.45 3.44 -4.62
N LEU A 87 -3.03 2.82 -5.73
CA LEU A 87 -3.22 3.38 -7.06
C LEU A 87 -4.64 3.03 -7.52
N TYR A 88 -5.35 3.95 -8.16
CA TYR A 88 -6.71 3.70 -8.65
C TYR A 88 -6.98 4.43 -9.96
N ASP A 89 -7.75 3.81 -10.84
CA ASP A 89 -8.26 4.47 -12.04
C ASP A 89 -9.56 5.21 -11.71
N PRO A 90 -9.61 6.55 -11.73
CA PRO A 90 -10.79 7.32 -11.35
C PRO A 90 -12.00 7.11 -12.28
N LYS A 91 -11.80 6.53 -13.46
CA LYS A 91 -12.90 6.13 -14.35
C LYS A 91 -13.61 4.86 -13.87
N GLN A 92 -12.95 4.01 -13.10
CA GLN A 92 -13.47 2.74 -12.61
C GLN A 92 -13.79 2.80 -11.11
N PHE A 93 -12.95 3.46 -10.31
CA PHE A 93 -13.10 3.55 -8.87
C PHE A 93 -13.09 5.01 -8.40
N SER A 94 -14.20 5.47 -7.87
CA SER A 94 -14.36 6.83 -7.34
C SER A 94 -14.12 6.83 -5.84
N VAL A 95 -12.99 7.37 -5.39
CA VAL A 95 -12.65 7.49 -3.97
C VAL A 95 -13.56 8.50 -3.29
N THR A 96 -14.22 8.12 -2.21
CA THR A 96 -15.11 8.98 -1.43
C THR A 96 -14.51 9.40 -0.10
N HIS A 97 -13.72 8.54 0.53
CA HIS A 97 -13.04 8.82 1.79
C HIS A 97 -11.79 7.95 1.91
N SER A 98 -10.77 8.47 2.58
CA SER A 98 -9.59 7.70 2.92
C SER A 98 -9.00 8.12 4.26
N LYS A 99 -8.27 7.22 4.91
CA LYS A 99 -7.55 7.50 6.15
C LYS A 99 -6.44 6.47 6.40
N LEU A 100 -5.44 6.88 7.13
CA LEU A 100 -4.46 5.98 7.72
C LEU A 100 -4.90 5.67 9.16
N VAL A 101 -5.06 4.40 9.50
CA VAL A 101 -5.26 3.93 10.88
C VAL A 101 -3.93 3.40 11.39
N LEU A 102 -3.39 4.03 12.42
CA LEU A 102 -2.11 3.61 12.98
C LEU A 102 -2.25 2.26 13.68
N SER A 103 -1.27 1.39 13.48
CA SER A 103 -1.17 0.15 14.21
C SER A 103 -0.82 0.41 15.67
N THR A 104 -1.48 -0.27 16.59
CA THR A 104 -1.07 -0.24 17.99
C THR A 104 0.16 -1.13 18.18
N PRO A 105 1.12 -0.72 19.03
CA PRO A 105 2.30 -1.53 19.32
C PRO A 105 1.92 -2.91 19.87
N PHE A 106 2.71 -3.93 19.53
CA PHE A 106 2.61 -5.23 20.20
C PHE A 106 3.11 -5.10 21.64
N GLU A 107 2.51 -5.80 22.56
CA GLU A 107 2.83 -5.73 23.99
C GLU A 107 4.34 -5.98 24.24
N GLY A 108 5.00 -5.01 24.88
CA GLY A 108 6.46 -5.01 25.13
C GLY A 108 7.32 -4.44 23.99
N ASP A 109 6.75 -4.09 22.83
CA ASP A 109 7.48 -3.45 21.74
C ASP A 109 7.19 -1.95 21.67
N THR A 110 7.94 -1.16 22.42
CA THR A 110 7.83 0.31 22.41
C THR A 110 8.70 0.97 21.33
N VAL A 111 9.48 0.18 20.59
CA VAL A 111 10.51 0.70 19.66
C VAL A 111 10.05 0.65 18.21
N HIS A 112 9.17 -0.30 17.86
CA HIS A 112 8.76 -0.50 16.48
C HIS A 112 7.32 -0.03 16.27
N LEU A 113 7.16 1.29 16.08
CA LEU A 113 5.94 1.79 15.44
C LEU A 113 5.89 1.20 14.04
N THR A 114 4.95 0.30 13.83
CA THR A 114 4.75 -0.31 12.52
C THR A 114 3.90 0.60 11.65
N ARG A 115 3.93 0.32 10.36
CA ARG A 115 3.07 0.96 9.37
C ARG A 115 1.60 0.82 9.77
N GLY A 116 0.83 1.84 9.45
CA GLY A 116 -0.62 1.80 9.64
C GLY A 116 -1.32 0.94 8.59
N PHE A 117 -2.64 0.94 8.68
CA PHE A 117 -3.55 0.33 7.71
C PHE A 117 -4.16 1.45 6.87
N LEU A 118 -3.89 1.47 5.57
CA LEU A 118 -4.48 2.44 4.66
C LEU A 118 -5.90 1.96 4.33
N ILE A 119 -6.89 2.75 4.70
CA ILE A 119 -8.31 2.49 4.42
C ILE A 119 -8.76 3.46 3.33
N VAL A 120 -9.32 2.93 2.25
CA VAL A 120 -9.89 3.73 1.16
C VAL A 120 -11.30 3.25 0.87
N ASP A 121 -12.28 4.12 1.07
CA ASP A 121 -13.67 3.92 0.70
C ASP A 121 -13.94 4.53 -0.67
N GLY A 122 -14.74 3.86 -1.48
CA GLY A 122 -15.10 4.35 -2.80
C GLY A 122 -16.29 3.62 -3.42
N GLN A 123 -16.55 3.97 -4.67
CA GLN A 123 -17.58 3.36 -5.50
C GLN A 123 -16.93 2.62 -6.67
N LEU A 124 -17.28 1.36 -6.85
CA LEU A 124 -16.89 0.50 -7.97
C LEU A 124 -18.16 -0.08 -8.61
N ALA A 125 -18.39 0.23 -9.87
CA ALA A 125 -19.57 -0.24 -10.61
C ALA A 125 -20.91 0.02 -9.87
N GLY A 126 -21.02 1.18 -9.21
CA GLY A 126 -22.21 1.59 -8.46
C GLY A 126 -22.33 0.97 -7.06
N GLU A 127 -21.38 0.17 -6.62
CA GLU A 127 -21.38 -0.44 -5.29
C GLU A 127 -20.30 0.16 -4.40
N ARG A 128 -20.62 0.31 -3.11
CA ARG A 128 -19.64 0.75 -2.13
C ARG A 128 -18.62 -0.34 -1.85
N VAL A 129 -17.35 0.00 -2.03
CA VAL A 129 -16.21 -0.89 -1.77
C VAL A 129 -15.25 -0.17 -0.80
N CYS A 130 -14.79 -0.88 0.22
CA CYS A 130 -13.73 -0.43 1.11
C CYS A 130 -12.51 -1.30 0.89
N VAL A 131 -11.37 -0.68 0.63
CA VAL A 131 -10.07 -1.37 0.46
C VAL A 131 -9.20 -1.05 1.66
N ILE A 132 -8.62 -2.08 2.28
CA ILE A 132 -7.61 -1.96 3.34
C ILE A 132 -6.29 -2.47 2.78
N VAL A 133 -5.34 -1.56 2.58
CA VAL A 133 -3.98 -1.92 2.14
C VAL A 133 -3.07 -2.05 3.35
N ASN A 134 -2.33 -3.15 3.41
CA ASN A 134 -1.53 -3.58 4.56
C ASN A 134 -0.08 -3.83 4.18
N HIS A 135 0.82 -3.59 5.11
CA HIS A 135 2.17 -4.11 5.08
C HIS A 135 2.57 -4.51 6.50
N TRP A 136 2.46 -5.79 6.82
CA TRP A 136 2.69 -6.28 8.17
C TRP A 136 4.19 -6.43 8.49
N PRO A 137 4.55 -6.58 9.79
CA PRO A 137 5.93 -6.82 10.18
C PRO A 137 6.53 -8.03 9.47
N SER A 138 7.78 -7.88 9.01
CA SER A 138 8.49 -8.92 8.27
C SER A 138 8.68 -10.19 9.09
N ARG A 139 9.06 -11.30 8.45
CA ARG A 139 9.37 -12.57 9.13
C ARG A 139 10.57 -12.48 10.08
N GLY A 140 11.34 -11.40 10.04
CA GLY A 140 12.33 -11.09 11.08
C GLY A 140 11.72 -10.81 12.44
N ALA A 141 10.46 -10.35 12.49
CA ALA A 141 9.68 -10.28 13.71
C ALA A 141 9.06 -11.65 14.06
N LYS A 142 8.83 -11.89 15.36
CA LYS A 142 8.17 -13.11 15.83
C LYS A 142 6.71 -13.18 15.34
N SER A 143 6.20 -14.40 15.10
CA SER A 143 4.83 -14.62 14.63
C SER A 143 3.73 -13.90 15.45
N PRO A 144 3.78 -13.83 16.80
CA PRO A 144 2.78 -13.09 17.57
C PRO A 144 2.58 -11.63 17.16
N VAL A 145 3.62 -10.96 16.63
CA VAL A 145 3.53 -9.56 16.15
C VAL A 145 2.64 -9.49 14.91
N ARG A 146 2.77 -10.42 13.96
CA ARG A 146 1.89 -10.51 12.79
C ARG A 146 0.47 -10.91 13.17
N VAL A 147 0.30 -11.83 14.12
CA VAL A 147 -1.02 -12.18 14.68
C VAL A 147 -1.70 -10.95 15.30
N HIS A 148 -0.92 -10.08 15.98
CA HIS A 148 -1.44 -8.81 16.51
C HIS A 148 -1.93 -7.88 15.39
N ALA A 149 -1.15 -7.72 14.30
CA ALA A 149 -1.58 -6.96 13.13
C ALA A 149 -2.88 -7.54 12.53
N ALA A 150 -2.95 -8.86 12.35
CA ALA A 150 -4.14 -9.56 11.85
C ALA A 150 -5.39 -9.30 12.71
N ARG A 151 -5.24 -9.32 14.04
CA ARG A 151 -6.34 -9.02 14.99
C ARG A 151 -6.84 -7.58 14.84
N GLN A 152 -5.95 -6.62 14.63
CA GLN A 152 -6.33 -5.22 14.39
C GLN A 152 -7.10 -5.06 13.08
N VAL A 153 -6.62 -5.66 11.98
CA VAL A 153 -7.33 -5.67 10.69
C VAL A 153 -8.69 -6.34 10.82
N LYS A 154 -8.78 -7.47 11.53
CA LYS A 154 -10.07 -8.13 11.83
C LYS A 154 -11.02 -7.20 12.58
N ALA A 155 -10.54 -6.49 13.60
CA ALA A 155 -11.35 -5.55 14.36
C ALA A 155 -11.85 -4.38 13.50
N LEU A 156 -10.99 -3.84 12.63
CA LEU A 156 -11.35 -2.81 11.64
C LEU A 156 -12.44 -3.33 10.70
N LYS A 157 -12.23 -4.50 10.10
CA LYS A 157 -13.23 -5.17 9.26
C LYS A 157 -14.56 -5.32 9.97
N ASP A 158 -14.55 -5.89 11.17
CA ASP A 158 -15.78 -6.15 11.93
C ASP A 158 -16.50 -4.85 12.30
N SER A 159 -15.77 -3.76 12.57
CA SER A 159 -16.32 -2.43 12.81
C SER A 159 -16.98 -1.84 11.57
N LEU A 160 -16.30 -1.87 10.42
CA LEU A 160 -16.82 -1.37 9.15
C LEU A 160 -18.09 -2.12 8.72
N MET A 161 -18.07 -3.45 8.80
CA MET A 161 -19.20 -4.29 8.41
C MET A 161 -20.39 -4.24 9.39
N ARG A 162 -20.16 -3.82 10.64
CA ARG A 162 -21.29 -3.54 11.57
C ARG A 162 -22.03 -2.26 11.18
N SER A 163 -21.31 -1.25 10.71
CA SER A 163 -21.93 0.02 10.29
C SER A 163 -22.64 -0.09 8.94
N ASP A 164 -22.18 -0.99 8.08
CA ASP A 164 -22.79 -1.24 6.77
C ASP A 164 -22.67 -2.72 6.40
N LYS A 165 -23.77 -3.45 6.50
CA LYS A 165 -23.85 -4.89 6.19
C LYS A 165 -23.72 -5.20 4.69
N LYS A 166 -23.90 -4.22 3.83
CA LYS A 166 -23.77 -4.35 2.36
C LYS A 166 -22.38 -3.98 1.86
N LEU A 167 -21.51 -3.45 2.74
CA LEU A 167 -20.16 -3.05 2.39
C LEU A 167 -19.37 -4.24 1.81
N LYS A 168 -18.83 -4.05 0.64
CA LYS A 168 -17.83 -4.96 0.06
C LYS A 168 -16.47 -4.53 0.55
N LEU A 169 -15.77 -5.43 1.23
CA LEU A 169 -14.49 -5.13 1.85
C LEU A 169 -13.40 -6.02 1.28
N ILE A 170 -12.32 -5.41 0.82
CA ILE A 170 -11.13 -6.06 0.29
C ILE A 170 -9.96 -5.75 1.22
N VAL A 171 -9.29 -6.80 1.68
CA VAL A 171 -8.04 -6.68 2.45
C VAL A 171 -6.92 -7.21 1.56
N MET A 172 -5.92 -6.36 1.28
CA MET A 172 -4.81 -6.68 0.38
C MET A 172 -3.49 -6.15 0.94
N GLY A 173 -2.39 -6.55 0.33
CA GLY A 173 -1.05 -6.07 0.64
C GLY A 173 -0.07 -7.18 0.99
N ASP A 174 1.06 -6.82 1.59
CA ASP A 174 2.07 -7.76 2.06
C ASP A 174 1.83 -8.14 3.53
N MET A 175 1.28 -9.32 3.73
CA MET A 175 1.01 -9.85 5.08
C MET A 175 2.26 -10.49 5.73
N ASN A 176 3.35 -10.62 4.98
CA ASN A 176 4.61 -11.23 5.44
C ASN A 176 4.42 -12.63 6.09
N ASP A 177 3.39 -13.37 5.66
CA ASP A 177 3.10 -14.72 6.15
C ASP A 177 2.62 -15.63 5.01
N ASP A 178 2.72 -16.93 5.20
CA ASP A 178 2.22 -17.89 4.23
C ASP A 178 0.72 -18.13 4.41
N PRO A 179 -0.03 -18.36 3.33
CA PRO A 179 -1.37 -18.91 3.44
C PRO A 179 -1.29 -20.31 4.05
N MET A 180 -2.09 -20.56 5.08
CA MET A 180 -2.23 -21.90 5.69
C MET A 180 -3.28 -22.71 4.97
#